data_558d516b8db971a37243595dc2db2c13
#
_entry.id   558d516b8db971a37243595dc2db2c13
#
_cell.length_a   1.000
_cell.length_b   1.000
_cell.length_c   1.000
_cell.angle_alpha   90.00
_cell.angle_beta   90.00
_cell.angle_gamma   90.00
#
_symmetry.space_group_name_H-M   'P 1'
#
loop_
_entity.id
_entity.type
_entity.pdbx_description
1 polymer ?
#
loop_
_entity_poly.entity_id
_entity_poly.type
_entity_poly.pdbx_seq_one_letter_code
_entity_poly.pdbx_strand_id
1 'polypeptide(L)'
;MLEINLNAIVHNVKEYQKQLKPSTKMMAMVKAFAYGSGGAEIAGILQYHKVDYLGVAYADEGAELRKAGVTLPIMVMNPEESAFESIVEHNMEPDIYSFSVLHSFESFLQQEGLKHYPVHIEIETGMNRLGFASDEINKLADHLETTSLLKVQSVFSHLAASEDPRQDEFTQQQFDLYKQGRSEEHTSELQSQNRIS
;
A
#
# COMPACT_ATOMS: atom_id res chain seq x y z
N MET A 1 -14.82 -17.78 24.35
CA MET A 1 -14.51 -18.14 22.93
C MET A 1 -14.76 -16.89 22.12
N LEU A 2 -13.84 -16.51 21.24
CA LEU A 2 -14.04 -15.40 20.27
C LEU A 2 -14.74 -15.99 19.05
N GLU A 3 -15.88 -15.43 18.69
CA GLU A 3 -16.62 -15.80 17.46
C GLU A 3 -16.53 -14.67 16.44
N ILE A 4 -16.09 -14.98 15.22
CA ILE A 4 -16.00 -14.04 14.13
C ILE A 4 -17.14 -14.30 13.14
N ASN A 5 -17.99 -13.30 12.94
CA ASN A 5 -19.09 -13.39 11.99
C ASN A 5 -18.60 -13.00 10.58
N LEU A 6 -18.27 -13.98 9.77
CA LEU A 6 -17.77 -13.78 8.41
C LEU A 6 -18.82 -13.10 7.50
N ASN A 7 -20.11 -13.31 7.72
CA ASN A 7 -21.18 -12.62 6.97
C ASN A 7 -21.19 -11.11 7.25
N ALA A 8 -20.83 -10.69 8.47
CA ALA A 8 -20.73 -9.27 8.79
C ALA A 8 -19.57 -8.61 8.01
N ILE A 9 -18.46 -9.32 7.85
CA ILE A 9 -17.33 -8.85 7.02
C ILE A 9 -17.75 -8.70 5.55
N VAL A 10 -18.43 -9.71 5.01
CA VAL A 10 -18.99 -9.66 3.64
C VAL A 10 -19.96 -8.48 3.49
N HIS A 11 -20.83 -8.25 4.48
CA HIS A 11 -21.73 -7.10 4.48
C HIS A 11 -20.95 -5.79 4.41
N ASN A 12 -19.96 -5.61 5.29
CA ASN A 12 -19.15 -4.39 5.32
C ASN A 12 -18.42 -4.15 3.99
N VAL A 13 -17.78 -5.17 3.41
CA VAL A 13 -17.12 -5.06 2.09
C VAL A 13 -18.10 -4.56 1.03
N LYS A 14 -19.29 -5.15 0.97
CA LYS A 14 -20.33 -4.74 0.01
C LYS A 14 -20.82 -3.31 0.24
N GLU A 15 -20.95 -2.86 1.49
CA GLU A 15 -21.34 -1.49 1.79
C GLU A 15 -20.27 -0.48 1.34
N TYR A 16 -18.98 -0.77 1.56
CA TYR A 16 -17.91 0.06 1.01
C TYR A 16 -17.91 0.06 -0.52
N GLN A 17 -18.04 -1.10 -1.15
CA GLN A 17 -18.06 -1.21 -2.61
C GLN A 17 -19.20 -0.40 -3.25
N LYS A 18 -20.37 -0.31 -2.62
CA LYS A 18 -21.50 0.52 -3.11
C LYS A 18 -21.19 2.02 -3.14
N GLN A 19 -20.28 2.49 -2.28
CA GLN A 19 -19.91 3.91 -2.18
C GLN A 19 -18.80 4.28 -3.17
N LEU A 20 -18.10 3.30 -3.71
CA LEU A 20 -16.99 3.51 -4.63
C LEU A 20 -17.47 3.70 -6.07
N LYS A 21 -16.75 4.53 -6.83
CA LYS A 21 -16.92 4.59 -8.28
C LYS A 21 -16.46 3.27 -8.92
N PRO A 22 -17.02 2.86 -10.07
CA PRO A 22 -16.64 1.60 -10.71
C PRO A 22 -15.14 1.46 -11.03
N SER A 23 -14.43 2.58 -11.22
CA SER A 23 -12.98 2.62 -11.48
C SER A 23 -12.13 2.61 -10.21
N THR A 24 -12.72 2.78 -9.02
CA THR A 24 -11.98 2.83 -7.76
C THR A 24 -11.67 1.43 -7.30
N LYS A 25 -10.40 1.16 -7.01
CA LYS A 25 -9.95 -0.11 -6.43
C LYS A 25 -9.96 -0.05 -4.92
N MET A 26 -10.20 -1.21 -4.30
CA MET A 26 -10.25 -1.36 -2.85
C MET A 26 -9.05 -2.18 -2.38
N MET A 27 -8.30 -1.64 -1.41
CA MET A 27 -7.31 -2.38 -0.64
C MET A 27 -7.86 -2.64 0.76
N ALA A 28 -7.74 -3.87 1.25
CA ALA A 28 -8.12 -4.22 2.61
C ALA A 28 -6.90 -4.55 3.46
N MET A 29 -6.80 -3.92 4.63
CA MET A 29 -5.73 -4.18 5.59
C MET A 29 -6.04 -5.46 6.38
N VAL A 30 -5.12 -6.45 6.31
CA VAL A 30 -5.23 -7.74 7.00
C VAL A 30 -4.04 -8.01 7.92
N LYS A 31 -3.29 -6.95 8.26
CA LYS A 31 -2.16 -7.00 9.19
C LYS A 31 -2.57 -7.48 10.58
N ALA A 32 -1.60 -7.89 11.39
CA ALA A 32 -1.80 -8.40 12.75
C ALA A 32 -2.88 -9.49 12.80
N PHE A 33 -2.75 -10.50 11.91
CA PHE A 33 -3.70 -11.61 11.80
C PHE A 33 -5.15 -11.15 11.54
N ALA A 34 -5.31 -10.19 10.62
CA ALA A 34 -6.56 -9.45 10.36
C ALA A 34 -7.14 -8.86 11.66
N TYR A 35 -6.29 -8.16 12.41
CA TYR A 35 -6.60 -7.59 13.73
C TYR A 35 -7.12 -8.64 14.73
N GLY A 36 -6.56 -9.84 14.69
CA GLY A 36 -6.94 -10.96 15.55
C GLY A 36 -8.15 -11.76 15.07
N SER A 37 -8.66 -11.48 13.87
CA SER A 37 -9.88 -12.11 13.35
C SER A 37 -9.62 -13.35 12.48
N GLY A 38 -8.35 -13.72 12.23
CA GLY A 38 -7.98 -14.84 11.37
C GLY A 38 -7.52 -14.38 9.98
N GLY A 39 -6.20 -14.31 9.76
CA GLY A 39 -5.62 -13.73 8.55
C GLY A 39 -6.05 -14.45 7.26
N ALA A 40 -5.87 -15.77 7.22
CA ALA A 40 -6.14 -16.57 6.02
C ALA A 40 -7.64 -16.63 5.67
N GLU A 41 -8.50 -16.82 6.68
CA GLU A 41 -9.95 -16.88 6.49
C GLU A 41 -10.51 -15.55 5.98
N ILE A 42 -10.09 -14.44 6.60
CA ILE A 42 -10.51 -13.10 6.19
C ILE A 42 -9.98 -12.77 4.79
N ALA A 43 -8.70 -13.02 4.51
CA ALA A 43 -8.12 -12.78 3.19
C ALA A 43 -8.81 -13.61 2.09
N GLY A 44 -9.14 -14.87 2.37
CA GLY A 44 -9.89 -15.73 1.47
C GLY A 44 -11.28 -15.18 1.13
N ILE A 45 -12.00 -14.65 2.12
CA ILE A 45 -13.31 -13.99 1.91
C ILE A 45 -13.15 -12.72 1.09
N LEU A 46 -12.17 -11.88 1.41
CA LEU A 46 -11.90 -10.64 0.68
C LEU A 46 -11.57 -10.94 -0.80
N GLN A 47 -10.75 -11.95 -1.05
CA GLN A 47 -10.43 -12.42 -2.39
C GLN A 47 -11.69 -12.92 -3.14
N TYR A 48 -12.52 -13.75 -2.50
CA TYR A 48 -13.77 -14.24 -3.08
C TYR A 48 -14.73 -13.08 -3.45
N HIS A 49 -14.78 -12.04 -2.63
CA HIS A 49 -15.60 -10.84 -2.85
C HIS A 49 -14.90 -9.75 -3.68
N LYS A 50 -13.80 -10.11 -4.36
CA LYS A 50 -13.13 -9.27 -5.37
C LYS A 50 -12.63 -7.92 -4.82
N VAL A 51 -12.07 -7.92 -3.63
CA VAL A 51 -11.20 -6.85 -3.18
C VAL A 51 -9.95 -6.87 -4.09
N ASP A 52 -9.43 -5.71 -4.45
CA ASP A 52 -8.36 -5.62 -5.46
C ASP A 52 -6.97 -5.87 -4.88
N TYR A 53 -6.74 -5.49 -3.62
CA TYR A 53 -5.46 -5.57 -2.92
C TYR A 53 -5.64 -5.97 -1.46
N LEU A 54 -4.60 -6.59 -0.91
CA LEU A 54 -4.44 -6.74 0.53
C LEU A 54 -3.22 -5.95 1.01
N GLY A 55 -3.29 -5.43 2.24
CA GLY A 55 -2.16 -4.81 2.91
C GLY A 55 -1.80 -5.57 4.18
N VAL A 56 -0.51 -5.84 4.38
CA VAL A 56 0.06 -6.45 5.57
C VAL A 56 1.11 -5.54 6.20
N ALA A 57 1.45 -5.74 7.46
CA ALA A 57 2.50 -4.95 8.10
C ALA A 57 3.89 -5.44 7.67
N TYR A 58 4.13 -6.75 7.70
CA TYR A 58 5.42 -7.37 7.45
C TYR A 58 5.33 -8.50 6.42
N ALA A 59 6.46 -8.87 5.84
CA ALA A 59 6.54 -9.86 4.77
C ALA A 59 6.13 -11.27 5.21
N ASP A 60 6.37 -11.65 6.46
CA ASP A 60 5.98 -12.95 7.02
C ASP A 60 4.45 -13.13 7.02
N GLU A 61 3.69 -12.08 7.36
CA GLU A 61 2.23 -12.11 7.27
C GLU A 61 1.76 -12.39 5.83
N GLY A 62 2.37 -11.72 4.85
CA GLY A 62 2.06 -11.93 3.44
C GLY A 62 2.44 -13.32 2.94
N ALA A 63 3.58 -13.84 3.38
CA ALA A 63 4.02 -15.21 3.07
C ALA A 63 3.04 -16.26 3.63
N GLU A 64 2.51 -16.05 4.83
CA GLU A 64 1.45 -16.92 5.39
C GLU A 64 0.17 -16.89 4.56
N LEU A 65 -0.24 -15.71 4.09
CA LEU A 65 -1.39 -15.58 3.20
C LEU A 65 -1.15 -16.29 1.86
N ARG A 66 0.04 -16.20 1.28
CA ARG A 66 0.41 -16.96 0.07
C ARG A 66 0.33 -18.46 0.29
N LYS A 67 0.85 -18.98 1.41
CA LYS A 67 0.74 -20.41 1.78
C LYS A 67 -0.71 -20.86 1.94
N ALA A 68 -1.60 -19.96 2.36
CA ALA A 68 -3.04 -20.21 2.45
C ALA A 68 -3.78 -20.10 1.10
N GLY A 69 -3.08 -19.85 -0.03
CA GLY A 69 -3.66 -19.81 -1.37
C GLY A 69 -4.20 -18.44 -1.80
N VAL A 70 -3.84 -17.36 -1.09
CA VAL A 70 -4.19 -16.00 -1.52
C VAL A 70 -3.35 -15.62 -2.74
N THR A 71 -4.01 -15.16 -3.80
CA THR A 71 -3.38 -14.75 -5.08
C THR A 71 -3.50 -13.25 -5.36
N LEU A 72 -4.28 -12.51 -4.58
CA LEU A 72 -4.39 -11.05 -4.70
C LEU A 72 -3.00 -10.40 -4.55
N PRO A 73 -2.75 -9.23 -5.19
CA PRO A 73 -1.59 -8.43 -4.87
C PRO A 73 -1.56 -8.10 -3.37
N ILE A 74 -0.36 -8.16 -2.77
CA ILE A 74 -0.16 -7.89 -1.35
C ILE A 74 0.87 -6.78 -1.21
N MET A 75 0.47 -5.66 -0.59
CA MET A 75 1.38 -4.59 -0.19
C MET A 75 1.95 -4.88 1.19
N VAL A 76 3.27 -4.72 1.33
CA VAL A 76 3.98 -4.82 2.62
C VAL A 76 4.33 -3.42 3.09
N MET A 77 3.71 -2.98 4.19
CA MET A 77 3.81 -1.59 4.70
C MET A 77 5.17 -1.27 5.35
N ASN A 78 5.84 -2.27 5.94
CA ASN A 78 7.14 -2.11 6.59
C ASN A 78 8.13 -3.12 5.99
N PRO A 79 8.65 -2.86 4.79
CA PRO A 79 9.66 -3.74 4.19
C PRO A 79 11.00 -3.52 4.89
N GLU A 80 11.49 -4.55 5.57
CA GLU A 80 12.82 -4.59 6.18
C GLU A 80 13.81 -5.24 5.22
N GLU A 81 15.08 -4.83 5.24
CA GLU A 81 16.12 -5.39 4.36
C GLU A 81 16.23 -6.92 4.48
N SER A 82 16.11 -7.44 5.71
CA SER A 82 16.12 -8.88 5.98
C SER A 82 14.94 -9.66 5.37
N ALA A 83 13.91 -8.96 4.92
CA ALA A 83 12.70 -9.55 4.34
C ALA A 83 12.59 -9.38 2.81
N PHE A 84 13.52 -8.70 2.15
CA PHE A 84 13.47 -8.43 0.71
C PHE A 84 13.40 -9.71 -0.13
N GLU A 85 14.19 -10.73 0.23
CA GLU A 85 14.14 -12.05 -0.41
C GLU A 85 12.73 -12.65 -0.33
N SER A 86 12.11 -12.64 0.85
CA SER A 86 10.74 -13.14 1.06
C SER A 86 9.70 -12.32 0.29
N ILE A 87 9.87 -10.99 0.20
CA ILE A 87 8.99 -10.12 -0.60
C ILE A 87 9.01 -10.56 -2.07
N VAL A 88 10.19 -10.79 -2.61
CA VAL A 88 10.36 -11.19 -4.01
C VAL A 88 9.86 -12.63 -4.25
N GLU A 89 10.27 -13.57 -3.40
CA GLU A 89 9.87 -14.99 -3.50
C GLU A 89 8.34 -15.16 -3.51
N HIS A 90 7.65 -14.39 -2.68
CA HIS A 90 6.19 -14.48 -2.54
C HIS A 90 5.41 -13.48 -3.42
N ASN A 91 6.09 -12.79 -4.35
CA ASN A 91 5.48 -11.80 -5.24
C ASN A 91 4.62 -10.78 -4.47
N MET A 92 5.22 -10.13 -3.48
CA MET A 92 4.62 -9.04 -2.72
C MET A 92 5.18 -7.70 -3.18
N GLU A 93 4.49 -6.61 -2.89
CA GLU A 93 4.82 -5.27 -3.36
C GLU A 93 5.18 -4.39 -2.14
N PRO A 94 6.46 -3.97 -1.98
CA PRO A 94 6.84 -3.18 -0.81
C PRO A 94 6.37 -1.74 -0.91
N ASP A 95 6.06 -1.15 0.24
CA ASP A 95 5.90 0.27 0.44
C ASP A 95 7.27 0.95 0.59
N ILE A 96 7.53 1.94 -0.23
CA ILE A 96 8.76 2.75 -0.20
C ILE A 96 8.41 4.11 0.37
N TYR A 97 8.83 4.36 1.60
CA TYR A 97 8.49 5.53 2.38
C TYR A 97 9.69 6.42 2.72
N SER A 98 10.88 6.08 2.25
CA SER A 98 12.11 6.89 2.44
C SER A 98 13.20 6.53 1.43
N PHE A 99 14.14 7.44 1.21
CA PHE A 99 15.32 7.18 0.38
C PHE A 99 16.19 6.04 0.91
N SER A 100 16.22 5.81 2.22
CA SER A 100 16.95 4.67 2.79
C SER A 100 16.36 3.35 2.30
N VAL A 101 15.07 3.15 2.44
CA VAL A 101 14.38 1.92 1.96
C VAL A 101 14.49 1.81 0.45
N LEU A 102 14.32 2.92 -0.30
CA LEU A 102 14.43 2.95 -1.74
C LEU A 102 15.79 2.43 -2.21
N HIS A 103 16.89 3.00 -1.72
CA HIS A 103 18.23 2.62 -2.15
C HIS A 103 18.62 1.21 -1.70
N SER A 104 18.22 0.79 -0.48
CA SER A 104 18.45 -0.58 -0.02
C SER A 104 17.71 -1.60 -0.90
N PHE A 105 16.46 -1.32 -1.25
CA PHE A 105 15.67 -2.22 -2.10
C PHE A 105 16.21 -2.26 -3.55
N GLU A 106 16.57 -1.11 -4.12
CA GLU A 106 17.21 -1.07 -5.43
C GLU A 106 18.54 -1.82 -5.47
N SER A 107 19.36 -1.70 -4.42
CA SER A 107 20.62 -2.44 -4.31
C SER A 107 20.39 -3.95 -4.28
N PHE A 108 19.36 -4.40 -3.56
CA PHE A 108 18.94 -5.79 -3.54
C PHE A 108 18.47 -6.26 -4.94
N LEU A 109 17.57 -5.51 -5.58
CA LEU A 109 17.06 -5.85 -6.91
C LEU A 109 18.21 -5.93 -7.96
N GLN A 110 19.19 -5.04 -7.86
CA GLN A 110 20.35 -5.06 -8.74
C GLN A 110 21.20 -6.32 -8.55
N GLN A 111 21.41 -6.77 -7.31
CA GLN A 111 22.13 -8.00 -6.98
C GLN A 111 21.40 -9.24 -7.51
N GLU A 112 20.06 -9.25 -7.41
CA GLU A 112 19.22 -10.34 -7.92
C GLU A 112 18.98 -10.26 -9.44
N GLY A 113 19.43 -9.19 -10.12
CA GLY A 113 19.23 -8.99 -11.57
C GLY A 113 17.79 -8.69 -11.96
N LEU A 114 16.98 -8.21 -11.02
CA LEU A 114 15.56 -7.89 -11.21
C LEU A 114 15.36 -6.46 -11.68
N LYS A 115 14.34 -6.23 -12.51
CA LYS A 115 13.97 -4.91 -13.03
C LYS A 115 12.47 -4.73 -13.03
N HIS A 116 12.04 -3.46 -13.02
CA HIS A 116 10.62 -3.08 -13.06
C HIS A 116 9.81 -3.75 -11.96
N TYR A 117 10.41 -3.89 -10.76
CA TYR A 117 9.74 -4.50 -9.64
C TYR A 117 8.62 -3.59 -9.11
N PRO A 118 7.41 -4.12 -8.88
CA PRO A 118 6.27 -3.32 -8.44
C PRO A 118 6.45 -2.82 -7.01
N VAL A 119 6.28 -1.50 -6.81
CA VAL A 119 6.40 -0.85 -5.50
C VAL A 119 5.28 0.17 -5.30
N HIS A 120 5.01 0.52 -4.06
CA HIS A 120 4.13 1.63 -3.68
C HIS A 120 4.96 2.74 -3.06
N ILE A 121 4.51 3.99 -3.18
CA ILE A 121 5.17 5.16 -2.62
C ILE A 121 4.25 5.80 -1.58
N GLU A 122 4.72 5.98 -0.35
CA GLU A 122 4.00 6.70 0.69
C GLU A 122 4.49 8.15 0.78
N ILE A 123 3.54 9.10 0.76
CA ILE A 123 3.80 10.54 0.94
C ILE A 123 3.33 10.96 2.33
N GLU A 124 4.20 11.66 3.07
CA GLU A 124 3.87 12.27 4.35
C GLU A 124 3.01 13.52 4.14
N THR A 125 1.82 13.53 4.73
CA THR A 125 0.87 14.65 4.60
C THR A 125 0.38 15.19 5.94
N GLY A 126 1.00 14.80 7.04
CA GLY A 126 0.67 15.35 8.36
C GLY A 126 0.53 14.30 9.48
N MET A 127 0.65 13.02 9.18
CA MET A 127 0.65 11.98 10.20
C MET A 127 1.99 11.91 10.96
N ASN A 128 3.08 12.37 10.35
CA ASN A 128 4.43 12.37 10.92
C ASN A 128 4.91 10.99 11.38
N ARG A 129 4.68 9.97 10.56
CA ARG A 129 5.10 8.59 10.84
C ARG A 129 6.03 8.05 9.76
N LEU A 130 5.53 7.84 8.56
CA LEU A 130 6.24 7.34 7.39
C LEU A 130 5.83 8.17 6.18
N GLY A 131 6.62 8.09 5.10
CA GLY A 131 6.37 8.75 3.84
C GLY A 131 7.42 9.81 3.51
N PHE A 132 7.58 10.08 2.22
CA PHE A 132 8.45 11.15 1.74
C PHE A 132 7.86 12.50 2.08
N ALA A 133 8.69 13.40 2.65
CA ALA A 133 8.29 14.76 2.94
C ALA A 133 8.09 15.57 1.64
N SER A 134 7.31 16.64 1.69
CA SER A 134 6.97 17.45 0.50
C SER A 134 8.19 18.03 -0.22
N ASP A 135 9.26 18.37 0.50
CA ASP A 135 10.52 18.88 -0.07
C ASP A 135 11.38 17.75 -0.70
N GLU A 136 11.07 16.50 -0.47
CA GLU A 136 11.73 15.33 -1.06
C GLU A 136 11.09 14.87 -2.39
N ILE A 137 9.86 15.29 -2.68
CA ILE A 137 9.05 14.76 -3.79
C ILE A 137 9.73 14.99 -5.14
N ASN A 138 10.26 16.19 -5.41
CA ASN A 138 10.93 16.46 -6.69
C ASN A 138 12.16 15.58 -6.88
N LYS A 139 12.96 15.41 -5.84
CA LYS A 139 14.14 14.53 -5.88
C LYS A 139 13.73 13.06 -6.10
N LEU A 140 12.63 12.64 -5.49
CA LEU A 140 12.09 11.29 -5.69
C LEU A 140 11.60 11.10 -7.13
N ALA A 141 10.88 12.06 -7.68
CA ALA A 141 10.40 12.02 -9.06
C ALA A 141 11.54 11.90 -10.07
N ASP A 142 12.57 12.78 -9.96
CA ASP A 142 13.77 12.73 -10.79
C ASP A 142 14.48 11.36 -10.72
N HIS A 143 14.51 10.75 -9.53
CA HIS A 143 15.10 9.43 -9.33
C HIS A 143 14.28 8.34 -10.04
N LEU A 144 12.96 8.35 -9.83
CA LEU A 144 12.04 7.36 -10.41
C LEU A 144 11.99 7.41 -11.94
N GLU A 145 12.20 8.59 -12.56
CA GLU A 145 12.30 8.72 -14.02
C GLU A 145 13.55 8.03 -14.61
N THR A 146 14.61 7.93 -13.84
CA THR A 146 15.90 7.41 -14.31
C THR A 146 16.12 5.94 -13.97
N THR A 147 15.49 5.40 -12.93
CA THR A 147 15.65 4.01 -12.52
C THR A 147 14.86 3.06 -13.42
N SER A 148 15.47 1.95 -13.78
CA SER A 148 14.79 0.83 -14.45
C SER A 148 14.50 -0.34 -13.49
N LEU A 149 14.84 -0.19 -12.22
CA LEU A 149 14.68 -1.25 -11.23
C LEU A 149 13.27 -1.32 -10.68
N LEU A 150 12.61 -0.17 -10.55
CA LEU A 150 11.31 -0.03 -9.91
C LEU A 150 10.21 0.26 -10.93
N LYS A 151 8.99 -0.16 -10.60
CA LYS A 151 7.75 0.21 -11.27
C LYS A 151 6.74 0.65 -10.22
N VAL A 152 6.44 1.94 -10.17
CA VAL A 152 5.45 2.48 -9.23
C VAL A 152 4.06 1.98 -9.59
N GLN A 153 3.42 1.26 -8.66
CA GLN A 153 2.04 0.76 -8.79
C GLN A 153 1.02 1.75 -8.25
N SER A 154 1.36 2.45 -7.19
CA SER A 154 0.54 3.52 -6.64
C SER A 154 1.36 4.48 -5.80
N VAL A 155 0.83 5.69 -5.68
CA VAL A 155 1.26 6.68 -4.69
C VAL A 155 0.11 6.86 -3.72
N PHE A 156 0.36 6.90 -2.42
CA PHE A 156 -0.67 7.03 -1.41
C PHE A 156 -0.21 7.86 -0.22
N SER A 157 -1.13 8.21 0.65
CA SER A 157 -0.88 8.82 1.94
C SER A 157 -1.88 8.29 2.97
N HIS A 158 -1.54 8.39 4.23
CA HIS A 158 -2.42 7.98 5.33
C HIS A 158 -3.19 9.19 5.89
N LEU A 159 -4.51 9.17 5.76
CA LEU A 159 -5.39 10.16 6.40
C LEU A 159 -5.59 9.80 7.87
N ALA A 160 -4.93 10.55 8.77
CA ALA A 160 -4.75 10.17 10.16
C ALA A 160 -6.04 10.27 11.02
N ALA A 161 -7.05 11.02 10.59
CA ALA A 161 -8.23 11.33 11.39
C ALA A 161 -9.51 11.46 10.54
N SER A 162 -9.59 10.77 9.40
CA SER A 162 -10.70 10.90 8.44
C SER A 162 -12.05 10.39 8.96
N GLU A 163 -12.06 9.63 10.06
CA GLU A 163 -13.27 9.13 10.71
C GLU A 163 -13.87 10.11 11.74
N ASP A 164 -13.14 11.18 12.12
CA ASP A 164 -13.62 12.16 13.09
C ASP A 164 -14.02 13.48 12.41
N PRO A 165 -15.33 13.80 12.32
CA PRO A 165 -15.80 15.04 11.69
C PRO A 165 -15.22 16.32 12.31
N ARG A 166 -14.74 16.25 13.55
CA ARG A 166 -14.07 17.40 14.21
C ARG A 166 -12.70 17.70 13.64
N GLN A 167 -12.14 16.76 12.85
CA GLN A 167 -10.84 16.82 12.20
C GLN A 167 -10.96 17.01 10.67
N ASP A 168 -12.14 17.37 10.15
CA ASP A 168 -12.36 17.51 8.71
C ASP A 168 -11.41 18.53 8.08
N GLU A 169 -11.11 19.64 8.77
CA GLU A 169 -10.16 20.64 8.30
C GLU A 169 -8.75 20.05 8.16
N PHE A 170 -8.28 19.30 9.15
CA PHE A 170 -7.00 18.63 9.09
C PHE A 170 -6.96 17.54 7.97
N THR A 171 -8.02 16.77 7.84
CA THR A 171 -8.15 15.78 6.77
C THR A 171 -8.12 16.44 5.39
N GLN A 172 -8.77 17.61 5.24
CA GLN A 172 -8.73 18.38 4.00
C GLN A 172 -7.31 18.93 3.71
N GLN A 173 -6.59 19.40 4.72
CA GLN A 173 -5.20 19.83 4.58
C GLN A 173 -4.29 18.68 4.12
N GLN A 174 -4.42 17.48 4.72
CA GLN A 174 -3.69 16.29 4.27
C GLN A 174 -3.98 15.97 2.79
N PHE A 175 -5.24 16.03 2.40
CA PHE A 175 -5.65 15.77 1.03
C PHE A 175 -5.11 16.81 0.03
N ASP A 176 -5.05 18.07 0.41
CA ASP A 176 -4.51 19.13 -0.46
C ASP A 176 -2.99 19.03 -0.59
N LEU A 177 -2.26 18.68 0.48
CA LEU A 177 -0.83 18.35 0.42
C LEU A 177 -0.57 17.14 -0.48
N TYR A 178 -1.37 16.08 -0.36
CA TYR A 178 -1.28 14.92 -1.24
C TYR A 178 -1.46 15.30 -2.71
N LYS A 179 -2.46 16.12 -3.04
CA LYS A 179 -2.69 16.60 -4.42
C LYS A 179 -1.53 17.44 -4.94
N GLN A 180 -0.96 18.31 -4.10
CA GLN A 180 0.17 19.15 -4.47
C GLN A 180 1.38 18.28 -4.79
N GLY A 181 1.78 17.38 -3.90
CA GLY A 181 2.89 16.46 -4.14
C GLY A 181 2.72 15.65 -5.41
N ARG A 182 1.48 15.23 -5.70
CA ARG A 182 1.16 14.50 -6.92
C ARG A 182 1.18 15.38 -8.19
N SER A 183 0.86 16.68 -8.11
CA SER A 183 0.84 17.59 -9.28
C SER A 183 2.23 18.08 -9.65
N GLU A 184 3.17 18.07 -8.73
CA GLU A 184 4.57 18.39 -8.96
C GLU A 184 5.31 17.23 -9.66
N GLU A 185 4.74 16.02 -9.61
CA GLU A 185 5.18 14.87 -10.38
C GLU A 185 4.71 15.00 -11.86
N HIS A 186 5.48 15.69 -12.68
CA HIS A 186 5.29 15.77 -14.13
C HIS A 186 5.62 14.46 -14.87
N THR A 187 5.48 13.31 -14.24
CA THR A 187 5.74 12.01 -14.86
C THR A 187 4.46 11.40 -15.41
N SER A 188 4.45 11.14 -16.70
CA SER A 188 3.31 10.53 -17.43
C SER A 188 2.90 9.14 -16.92
N GLU A 189 3.78 8.43 -16.20
CA GLU A 189 3.48 7.11 -15.64
C GLU A 189 2.72 7.15 -14.31
N LEU A 190 2.99 8.13 -13.45
CA LEU A 190 2.34 8.26 -12.13
C LEU A 190 0.91 8.82 -12.25
N GLN A 191 0.62 9.61 -13.30
CA GLN A 191 -0.73 10.14 -13.53
C GLN A 191 -1.77 9.07 -13.87
N SER A 192 -1.38 7.90 -14.34
CA SER A 192 -2.31 6.83 -14.75
C SER A 192 -2.82 5.97 -13.58
N GLN A 193 -2.26 6.10 -12.36
CA GLN A 193 -2.48 5.18 -11.25
C GLN A 193 -3.02 5.86 -9.99
N ASN A 194 -4.16 6.51 -10.10
CA ASN A 194 -4.83 7.17 -8.98
C ASN A 194 -5.36 6.21 -7.93
N ARG A 195 -4.78 6.21 -6.73
CA ARG A 195 -5.37 5.53 -5.56
C ARG A 195 -5.16 6.36 -4.30
N ILE A 196 -6.25 6.60 -3.58
CA ILE A 196 -6.27 7.14 -2.22
C ILE A 196 -6.74 5.98 -1.34
N SER A 197 -5.98 5.68 -0.30
CA SER A 197 -6.37 4.70 0.72
C SER A 197 -7.11 5.37 1.86
#